data_062ceef0a9d9078846bcd26edae1f035
#
_entry.id   062ceef0a9d9078846bcd26edae1f035
#
_cell.length_a   1.000
_cell.length_b   1.000
_cell.length_c   1.000
_cell.angle_alpha   90.00
_cell.angle_beta   90.00
_cell.angle_gamma   90.00
#
_symmetry.space_group_name_H-M   'P 1'
#
loop_
_entity.id
_entity.type
_entity.pdbx_description
1 polymer ?
#
loop_
_entity_poly.entity_id
_entity_poly.type
_entity_poly.pdbx_seq_one_letter_code
_entity_poly.pdbx_strand_id
1 'polypeptide(L)'
;RLPALETAEVKMLLNGPESFTPDGNFMLGETAETKGLFLGCGMNSVGIASGGGAGMNLAHCILHGHTAYNLSEADAKRFAPLFNNIEHLMRRAPEILGTHYDIAFPGKQLSTARNLRALPLESEYKGAGAHMGQFYGWERPLYFGKTEEPRMTFERPDWFQNVRTEVMAAHERAAIFDSSSLGKIEVRGPEAVSYTHLTLPTILL
;
A
#
# COMPACT_ATOMS: atom_id res chain seq x y z
N ARG A 1 16.20 2.07 -26.52
CA ARG A 1 17.66 1.87 -26.47
C ARG A 1 18.35 3.05 -27.15
N LEU A 2 19.48 3.47 -26.62
CA LEU A 2 20.35 4.48 -27.18
C LEU A 2 21.69 3.79 -27.53
N PRO A 3 21.91 3.37 -28.79
CA PRO A 3 23.09 2.60 -29.16
C PRO A 3 24.41 3.31 -28.82
N ALA A 4 24.42 4.64 -28.86
CA ALA A 4 25.59 5.44 -28.51
C ALA A 4 26.08 5.24 -27.06
N LEU A 5 25.23 4.74 -26.16
CA LEU A 5 25.60 4.46 -24.78
C LEU A 5 26.35 3.11 -24.61
N GLU A 6 26.33 2.24 -25.61
CA GLU A 6 27.00 0.94 -25.54
C GLU A 6 28.53 1.08 -25.55
N THR A 7 29.03 2.19 -26.12
CA THR A 7 30.46 2.52 -26.20
C THR A 7 30.87 3.75 -25.38
N ALA A 8 29.94 4.33 -24.63
CA ALA A 8 30.20 5.49 -23.82
C ALA A 8 31.01 5.12 -22.56
N GLU A 9 32.03 5.89 -22.28
CA GLU A 9 32.80 5.73 -21.04
C GLU A 9 32.08 6.37 -19.85
N VAL A 10 32.26 5.77 -18.65
CA VAL A 10 31.78 6.34 -17.39
C VAL A 10 32.73 7.42 -16.92
N LYS A 11 32.34 8.68 -17.07
CA LYS A 11 33.13 9.83 -16.63
C LYS A 11 33.18 9.97 -15.10
N MET A 12 32.07 9.68 -14.43
CA MET A 12 31.95 9.80 -12.97
C MET A 12 30.82 8.90 -12.47
N LEU A 13 31.06 8.19 -11.39
CA LEU A 13 30.06 7.46 -10.64
C LEU A 13 29.90 8.13 -9.28
N LEU A 14 28.68 8.63 -9.02
CA LEU A 14 28.32 9.22 -7.74
C LEU A 14 27.51 8.24 -6.92
N ASN A 15 27.84 8.10 -5.65
CA ASN A 15 27.08 7.34 -4.69
C ASN A 15 26.80 8.22 -3.46
N GLY A 16 25.57 8.23 -2.98
CA GLY A 16 25.16 9.02 -1.83
C GLY A 16 24.02 8.35 -1.08
N PRO A 17 23.84 8.65 0.23
CA PRO A 17 22.72 8.17 1.00
C PRO A 17 21.42 8.79 0.52
N GLU A 18 20.35 7.98 0.50
CA GLU A 18 19.02 8.43 0.16
C GLU A 18 17.98 7.80 1.08
N SER A 19 16.80 8.44 1.22
CA SER A 19 15.73 7.99 2.10
C SER A 19 14.67 7.25 1.33
N PHE A 20 14.47 5.97 1.66
CA PHE A 20 13.39 5.13 1.16
C PHE A 20 12.46 4.71 2.29
N THR A 21 11.16 4.82 2.04
CA THR A 21 10.12 4.31 2.93
C THR A 21 9.82 2.84 2.61
N PRO A 22 9.19 2.09 3.53
CA PRO A 22 8.89 0.67 3.30
C PRO A 22 7.85 0.39 2.21
N ASP A 23 7.14 1.41 1.73
CA ASP A 23 6.12 1.30 0.68
C ASP A 23 6.43 2.10 -0.60
N GLY A 24 7.55 2.85 -0.62
CA GLY A 24 7.96 3.65 -1.76
C GLY A 24 7.23 4.99 -1.91
N ASN A 25 6.32 5.34 -1.01
CA ASN A 25 5.66 6.64 -0.98
C ASN A 25 6.30 7.56 0.08
N PHE A 26 6.42 8.85 -0.18
CA PHE A 26 6.94 9.79 0.81
C PHE A 26 5.98 9.96 2.00
N MET A 27 6.45 10.56 3.09
CA MET A 27 5.65 10.85 4.28
C MET A 27 5.33 12.33 4.34
N LEU A 28 4.04 12.65 4.41
CA LEU A 28 3.54 14.01 4.44
C LEU A 28 2.47 14.17 5.50
N GLY A 29 2.52 15.28 6.28
CA GLY A 29 1.50 15.63 7.23
C GLY A 29 1.91 15.50 8.69
N GLU A 30 0.94 15.66 9.59
CA GLU A 30 1.17 15.58 11.04
C GLU A 30 1.40 14.14 11.48
N THR A 31 2.34 13.93 12.40
CA THR A 31 2.60 12.60 12.98
C THR A 31 1.45 12.16 13.90
N ALA A 32 1.29 10.85 14.05
CA ALA A 32 0.30 10.31 14.99
C ALA A 32 0.75 10.47 16.46
N GLU A 33 2.05 10.42 16.70
CA GLU A 33 2.64 10.36 18.03
C GLU A 33 2.83 11.74 18.67
N THR A 34 3.03 12.78 17.85
CA THR A 34 3.39 14.12 18.35
C THR A 34 2.56 15.18 17.66
N LYS A 35 1.61 15.74 18.37
CA LYS A 35 0.78 16.84 17.88
C LYS A 35 1.65 18.07 17.57
N GLY A 36 1.42 18.68 16.42
CA GLY A 36 2.16 19.85 15.94
C GLY A 36 3.48 19.52 15.25
N LEU A 37 3.88 18.26 15.18
CA LEU A 37 5.03 17.82 14.40
C LEU A 37 4.57 17.37 13.00
N PHE A 38 5.00 18.12 11.99
CA PHE A 38 4.67 17.86 10.60
C PHE A 38 5.88 17.33 9.85
N LEU A 39 5.68 16.29 9.04
CA LEU A 39 6.71 15.65 8.24
C LEU A 39 6.52 15.95 6.76
N GLY A 40 7.65 16.12 6.06
CA GLY A 40 7.77 16.14 4.61
C GLY A 40 9.08 15.44 4.24
N CYS A 41 9.12 14.10 4.31
CA CYS A 41 10.35 13.32 4.19
C CYS A 41 10.14 11.99 3.50
N GLY A 42 11.22 11.20 3.36
CA GLY A 42 11.17 9.90 2.71
C GLY A 42 10.82 10.00 1.22
N MET A 43 11.45 10.90 0.50
CA MET A 43 11.03 11.28 -0.85
C MET A 43 11.35 10.25 -1.94
N ASN A 44 12.01 9.13 -1.62
CA ASN A 44 12.22 7.99 -2.52
C ASN A 44 12.70 8.41 -3.92
N SER A 45 13.77 9.22 -4.01
CA SER A 45 14.35 9.75 -5.26
C SER A 45 13.49 10.75 -6.05
N VAL A 46 12.25 11.06 -5.61
CA VAL A 46 11.37 11.97 -6.35
C VAL A 46 11.22 13.36 -5.72
N GLY A 47 12.08 13.71 -4.75
CA GLY A 47 11.96 14.93 -3.96
C GLY A 47 12.00 16.21 -4.79
N ILE A 48 12.85 16.29 -5.83
CA ILE A 48 12.93 17.47 -6.71
C ILE A 48 11.63 17.64 -7.49
N ALA A 49 11.09 16.57 -8.06
CA ALA A 49 9.85 16.60 -8.83
C ALA A 49 8.62 16.86 -7.95
N SER A 50 8.61 16.31 -6.73
CA SER A 50 7.45 16.37 -5.82
C SER A 50 7.47 17.56 -4.86
N GLY A 51 8.60 18.23 -4.68
CA GLY A 51 8.83 19.23 -3.62
C GLY A 51 7.81 20.35 -3.60
N GLY A 52 7.45 20.90 -4.75
CA GLY A 52 6.44 21.96 -4.86
C GLY A 52 5.06 21.51 -4.39
N GLY A 53 4.59 20.37 -4.90
CA GLY A 53 3.30 19.79 -4.52
C GLY A 53 3.25 19.33 -3.07
N ALA A 54 4.32 18.71 -2.58
CA ALA A 54 4.45 18.29 -1.20
C ALA A 54 4.43 19.50 -0.24
N GLY A 55 5.19 20.55 -0.56
CA GLY A 55 5.22 21.78 0.23
C GLY A 55 3.87 22.50 0.29
N MET A 56 3.17 22.59 -0.84
CA MET A 56 1.83 23.17 -0.90
C MET A 56 0.84 22.39 -0.01
N ASN A 57 0.81 21.06 -0.12
CA ASN A 57 -0.08 20.23 0.68
C ASN A 57 0.27 20.24 2.17
N LEU A 58 1.57 20.28 2.50
CA LEU A 58 2.02 20.40 3.88
C LEU A 58 1.61 21.74 4.51
N ALA A 59 1.79 22.84 3.78
CA ALA A 59 1.33 24.16 4.22
C ALA A 59 -0.20 24.17 4.44
N HIS A 60 -0.96 23.58 3.52
CA HIS A 60 -2.41 23.46 3.67
C HIS A 60 -2.79 22.61 4.90
N CYS A 61 -2.09 21.52 5.14
CA CYS A 61 -2.28 20.66 6.31
C CYS A 61 -2.01 21.41 7.63
N ILE A 62 -0.95 22.22 7.68
CA ILE A 62 -0.63 23.04 8.85
C ILE A 62 -1.71 24.09 9.12
N LEU A 63 -2.24 24.74 8.07
CA LEU A 63 -3.19 25.84 8.20
C LEU A 63 -4.63 25.36 8.44
N HIS A 64 -5.02 24.23 7.87
CA HIS A 64 -6.41 23.77 7.82
C HIS A 64 -6.64 22.39 8.49
N GLY A 65 -5.60 21.71 8.93
CA GLY A 65 -5.68 20.37 9.57
C GLY A 65 -5.82 19.20 8.59
N HIS A 66 -5.83 19.44 7.29
CA HIS A 66 -5.91 18.41 6.24
C HIS A 66 -5.16 18.85 4.97
N THR A 67 -4.80 17.93 4.12
CA THR A 67 -4.20 18.20 2.80
C THR A 67 -5.25 18.75 1.82
N ALA A 68 -4.80 19.51 0.82
CA ALA A 68 -5.70 20.05 -0.22
C ALA A 68 -6.26 18.96 -1.14
N TYR A 69 -5.53 17.87 -1.31
CA TYR A 69 -5.92 16.72 -2.11
C TYR A 69 -5.92 15.45 -1.25
N ASN A 70 -6.58 14.40 -1.71
CA ASN A 70 -6.50 13.09 -1.06
C ASN A 70 -5.09 12.50 -1.27
N LEU A 71 -4.28 12.53 -0.23
CA LEU A 71 -2.93 11.98 -0.17
C LEU A 71 -2.80 10.90 0.91
N SER A 72 -3.84 10.08 1.08
CA SER A 72 -3.87 9.00 2.09
C SER A 72 -2.68 8.03 1.96
N GLU A 73 -2.20 7.79 0.74
CA GLU A 73 -1.03 6.95 0.49
C GLU A 73 0.30 7.62 0.91
N ALA A 74 0.31 8.92 1.09
CA ALA A 74 1.46 9.68 1.58
C ALA A 74 1.30 10.14 3.04
N ASP A 75 0.15 9.93 3.67
CA ASP A 75 -0.11 10.36 5.04
C ASP A 75 0.93 9.75 5.99
N ALA A 76 1.59 10.60 6.78
CA ALA A 76 2.56 10.15 7.79
C ALA A 76 1.95 9.17 8.81
N LYS A 77 0.64 9.25 9.06
CA LYS A 77 -0.11 8.38 9.98
C LYS A 77 -0.40 6.98 9.44
N ARG A 78 -0.11 6.71 8.15
CA ARG A 78 -0.35 5.38 7.55
C ARG A 78 0.53 4.27 8.12
N PHE A 79 1.66 4.63 8.69
CA PHE A 79 2.57 3.68 9.32
C PHE A 79 2.19 3.46 10.79
N ALA A 80 1.72 2.28 11.10
CA ALA A 80 1.55 1.86 12.49
C ALA A 80 2.93 1.60 13.15
N PRO A 81 3.06 1.67 14.49
CA PRO A 81 4.34 1.50 15.19
C PRO A 81 5.11 0.22 14.85
N LEU A 82 4.41 -0.84 14.44
CA LEU A 82 5.02 -2.11 14.04
C LEU A 82 5.94 -2.00 12.81
N PHE A 83 5.76 -0.97 11.97
CA PHE A 83 6.66 -0.68 10.84
C PHE A 83 8.00 -0.09 11.28
N ASN A 84 8.10 0.45 12.49
CA ASN A 84 9.34 0.91 13.09
C ASN A 84 10.17 -0.28 13.61
N ASN A 85 10.50 -1.21 12.73
CA ASN A 85 11.25 -2.41 12.97
C ASN A 85 12.45 -2.42 12.04
N ILE A 86 13.66 -2.33 12.61
CA ILE A 86 14.90 -2.22 11.83
C ILE A 86 15.11 -3.41 10.88
N GLU A 87 14.79 -4.62 11.30
CA GLU A 87 14.90 -5.81 10.46
C GLU A 87 13.95 -5.73 9.26
N HIS A 88 12.70 -5.32 9.49
CA HIS A 88 11.72 -5.08 8.42
C HIS A 88 12.24 -4.03 7.43
N LEU A 89 12.73 -2.90 7.92
CA LEU A 89 13.24 -1.81 7.09
C LEU A 89 14.47 -2.24 6.28
N MET A 90 15.43 -2.91 6.91
CA MET A 90 16.64 -3.41 6.23
C MET A 90 16.34 -4.41 5.12
N ARG A 91 15.31 -5.22 5.26
CA ARG A 91 14.89 -6.19 4.24
C ARG A 91 14.05 -5.55 3.14
N ARG A 92 13.22 -4.54 3.47
CA ARG A 92 12.27 -3.91 2.56
C ARG A 92 12.91 -2.83 1.70
N ALA A 93 13.76 -1.98 2.27
CA ALA A 93 14.34 -0.84 1.56
C ALA A 93 15.12 -1.21 0.28
N PRO A 94 15.92 -2.30 0.25
CA PRO A 94 16.59 -2.73 -0.99
C PRO A 94 15.60 -3.13 -2.09
N GLU A 95 14.48 -3.76 -1.77
CA GLU A 95 13.44 -4.12 -2.74
C GLU A 95 12.77 -2.87 -3.31
N ILE A 96 12.40 -1.91 -2.45
CA ILE A 96 11.81 -0.65 -2.89
C ILE A 96 12.75 0.11 -3.81
N LEU A 97 14.03 0.23 -3.44
CA LEU A 97 15.04 0.85 -4.30
C LEU A 97 15.20 0.10 -5.63
N GLY A 98 15.31 -1.24 -5.57
CA GLY A 98 15.52 -2.08 -6.74
C GLY A 98 14.36 -2.08 -7.72
N THR A 99 13.13 -1.87 -7.24
CA THR A 99 11.91 -1.86 -8.05
C THR A 99 11.40 -0.45 -8.37
N HIS A 100 12.10 0.59 -7.95
CA HIS A 100 11.64 1.98 -8.06
C HIS A 100 11.33 2.42 -9.50
N TYR A 101 12.09 1.96 -10.48
CA TYR A 101 11.87 2.21 -11.90
C TYR A 101 11.35 0.98 -12.66
N ASP A 102 10.88 -0.01 -11.95
CA ASP A 102 10.35 -1.24 -12.53
C ASP A 102 8.93 -1.02 -13.07
N ILE A 103 8.48 -1.91 -13.94
CA ILE A 103 7.13 -1.84 -14.49
C ILE A 103 6.12 -2.12 -13.37
N ALA A 104 5.20 -1.20 -13.14
CA ALA A 104 4.12 -1.33 -12.18
C ALA A 104 2.98 -2.18 -12.76
N PHE A 105 3.18 -3.50 -12.84
CA PHE A 105 2.12 -4.41 -13.27
C PHE A 105 0.97 -4.44 -12.26
N PRO A 106 -0.29 -4.51 -12.73
CA PRO A 106 -1.45 -4.71 -11.85
C PRO A 106 -1.29 -5.95 -10.99
N GLY A 107 -1.56 -5.83 -9.68
CA GLY A 107 -1.47 -6.94 -8.73
C GLY A 107 -0.04 -7.33 -8.32
N LYS A 108 1.00 -6.65 -8.81
CA LYS A 108 2.38 -6.88 -8.35
C LYS A 108 2.47 -6.65 -6.84
N GLN A 109 3.07 -7.59 -6.15
CA GLN A 109 3.27 -7.56 -4.71
C GLN A 109 4.76 -7.45 -4.37
N LEU A 110 5.05 -6.82 -3.24
CA LEU A 110 6.39 -6.86 -2.66
C LEU A 110 6.64 -8.23 -2.05
N SER A 111 7.85 -8.75 -2.24
CA SER A 111 8.23 -10.12 -1.88
C SER A 111 8.96 -10.22 -0.54
N THR A 112 9.70 -9.17 -0.17
CA THR A 112 10.50 -9.15 1.05
C THR A 112 9.71 -8.69 2.27
N ALA A 113 10.23 -8.95 3.46
CA ALA A 113 9.69 -8.48 4.74
C ALA A 113 8.17 -8.72 4.89
N ARG A 114 7.72 -9.91 4.46
CA ARG A 114 6.35 -10.40 4.56
C ARG A 114 6.01 -10.82 5.99
N ASN A 115 4.75 -11.14 6.23
CA ASN A 115 4.21 -11.65 7.49
C ASN A 115 4.35 -10.68 8.66
N LEU A 116 4.19 -9.37 8.41
CA LEU A 116 4.20 -8.36 9.46
C LEU A 116 2.93 -8.43 10.33
N ARG A 117 1.79 -8.71 9.69
CA ARG A 117 0.50 -8.98 10.34
C ARG A 117 -0.17 -10.16 9.65
N ALA A 118 -0.60 -11.12 10.45
CA ALA A 118 -1.33 -12.29 9.99
C ALA A 118 -2.83 -12.17 10.29
N LEU A 119 -3.67 -12.65 9.38
CA LEU A 119 -5.09 -12.84 9.65
C LEU A 119 -5.30 -14.04 10.59
N PRO A 120 -6.39 -14.06 11.40
CA PRO A 120 -6.69 -15.18 12.28
C PRO A 120 -6.81 -16.54 11.56
N LEU A 121 -7.25 -16.54 10.30
CA LEU A 121 -7.46 -17.74 9.47
C LEU A 121 -6.37 -17.92 8.39
N GLU A 122 -5.18 -17.36 8.59
CA GLU A 122 -4.12 -17.41 7.57
C GLU A 122 -3.70 -18.84 7.22
N SER A 123 -3.62 -19.72 8.20
CA SER A 123 -3.28 -21.15 8.01
C SER A 123 -4.30 -21.86 7.15
N GLU A 124 -5.58 -21.60 7.41
CA GLU A 124 -6.70 -22.17 6.68
C GLU A 124 -6.70 -21.66 5.23
N TYR A 125 -6.45 -20.38 5.02
CA TYR A 125 -6.34 -19.81 3.68
C TYR A 125 -5.20 -20.42 2.88
N LYS A 126 -4.02 -20.55 3.48
CA LYS A 126 -2.88 -21.21 2.84
C LYS A 126 -3.17 -22.68 2.55
N GLY A 127 -3.81 -23.38 3.47
CA GLY A 127 -4.27 -24.77 3.28
C GLY A 127 -5.31 -24.94 2.17
N ALA A 128 -6.13 -23.91 1.94
CA ALA A 128 -7.10 -23.85 0.84
C ALA A 128 -6.48 -23.40 -0.50
N GLY A 129 -5.19 -23.14 -0.56
CA GLY A 129 -4.49 -22.72 -1.77
C GLY A 129 -4.61 -21.23 -2.05
N ALA A 130 -4.71 -20.38 -1.01
CA ALA A 130 -4.73 -18.94 -1.17
C ALA A 130 -3.36 -18.40 -1.62
N HIS A 131 -3.37 -17.56 -2.64
CA HIS A 131 -2.26 -16.67 -2.95
C HIS A 131 -2.36 -15.42 -2.08
N MET A 132 -1.33 -15.20 -1.26
CA MET A 132 -1.33 -14.13 -0.27
C MET A 132 -0.66 -12.88 -0.81
N GLY A 133 -1.29 -11.71 -0.57
CA GLY A 133 -0.71 -10.40 -0.80
C GLY A 133 -0.68 -9.58 0.47
N GLN A 134 0.14 -8.53 0.48
CA GLN A 134 0.26 -7.64 1.64
C GLN A 134 -0.50 -6.33 1.41
N PHE A 135 -1.30 -5.93 2.42
CA PHE A 135 -2.03 -4.66 2.42
C PHE A 135 -1.87 -3.98 3.79
N TYR A 136 -1.20 -2.85 3.85
CA TYR A 136 -0.87 -2.14 5.11
C TYR A 136 -0.26 -3.07 6.19
N GLY A 137 0.63 -3.96 5.74
CA GLY A 137 1.29 -4.96 6.60
C GLY A 137 0.47 -6.22 6.88
N TRP A 138 -0.81 -6.26 6.54
CA TRP A 138 -1.63 -7.46 6.66
C TRP A 138 -1.43 -8.40 5.48
N GLU A 139 -1.17 -9.68 5.78
CA GLU A 139 -1.25 -10.74 4.78
C GLU A 139 -2.71 -11.07 4.52
N ARG A 140 -3.16 -10.94 3.27
CA ARG A 140 -4.54 -11.18 2.85
C ARG A 140 -4.60 -12.11 1.64
N PRO A 141 -5.58 -13.00 1.55
CA PRO A 141 -5.79 -13.77 0.32
C PRO A 141 -6.18 -12.81 -0.82
N LEU A 142 -5.50 -12.95 -1.95
CA LEU A 142 -5.81 -12.24 -3.19
C LEU A 142 -6.79 -13.04 -4.04
N TYR A 143 -6.56 -14.34 -4.15
CA TYR A 143 -7.41 -15.32 -4.82
C TYR A 143 -7.02 -16.73 -4.36
N PHE A 144 -7.88 -17.70 -4.66
CA PHE A 144 -7.65 -19.11 -4.35
C PHE A 144 -7.42 -19.92 -5.62
N GLY A 145 -6.44 -20.82 -5.63
CA GLY A 145 -6.17 -21.72 -6.74
C GLY A 145 -4.75 -22.28 -6.75
N LYS A 146 -4.53 -23.31 -7.52
CA LYS A 146 -3.23 -23.97 -7.69
C LYS A 146 -2.35 -23.31 -8.77
N THR A 147 -2.43 -22.01 -8.90
CA THR A 147 -1.60 -21.29 -9.87
C THR A 147 -0.19 -21.16 -9.26
N GLU A 148 0.83 -21.56 -10.00
CA GLU A 148 2.22 -21.19 -9.71
C GLU A 148 2.37 -19.67 -9.74
N GLU A 149 3.56 -19.12 -9.62
CA GLU A 149 3.73 -17.65 -9.66
C GLU A 149 3.05 -17.06 -10.91
N PRO A 150 2.07 -16.15 -10.74
CA PRO A 150 1.30 -15.63 -11.85
C PRO A 150 2.18 -14.75 -12.75
N ARG A 151 2.00 -14.89 -14.06
CA ARG A 151 2.66 -14.02 -15.03
C ARG A 151 2.20 -12.57 -14.85
N MET A 152 3.15 -11.65 -14.69
CA MET A 152 2.88 -10.22 -14.66
C MET A 152 2.47 -9.73 -16.07
N THR A 153 1.30 -9.12 -16.19
CA THR A 153 0.72 -8.68 -17.46
C THR A 153 -0.24 -7.52 -17.27
N PHE A 154 -0.42 -6.69 -18.30
CA PHE A 154 -1.50 -5.70 -18.38
C PHE A 154 -2.76 -6.28 -19.05
N GLU A 155 -2.66 -7.49 -19.56
CA GLU A 155 -3.78 -8.22 -20.14
C GLU A 155 -4.55 -8.98 -19.04
N ARG A 156 -5.39 -9.94 -19.44
CA ARG A 156 -6.10 -10.82 -18.51
C ARG A 156 -5.08 -11.71 -17.79
N PRO A 157 -4.99 -11.63 -16.45
CA PRO A 157 -4.02 -12.41 -15.69
C PRO A 157 -4.42 -13.88 -15.58
N ASP A 158 -3.45 -14.75 -15.29
CA ASP A 158 -3.62 -16.19 -15.18
C ASP A 158 -4.64 -16.58 -14.08
N TRP A 159 -4.74 -15.78 -13.02
CA TRP A 159 -5.70 -15.97 -11.90
C TRP A 159 -7.12 -15.48 -12.20
N PHE A 160 -7.38 -14.89 -13.36
CA PHE A 160 -8.70 -14.34 -13.71
C PHE A 160 -9.83 -15.35 -13.55
N GLN A 161 -9.62 -16.60 -14.00
CA GLN A 161 -10.66 -17.62 -13.92
C GLN A 161 -10.97 -18.05 -12.48
N ASN A 162 -9.97 -18.00 -11.60
CA ASN A 162 -10.14 -18.29 -10.18
C ASN A 162 -11.04 -17.23 -9.54
N VAL A 163 -10.69 -15.94 -9.69
CA VAL A 163 -11.50 -14.82 -9.18
C VAL A 163 -12.91 -14.83 -9.78
N ARG A 164 -13.04 -15.13 -11.10
CA ARG A 164 -14.36 -15.25 -11.73
C ARG A 164 -15.21 -16.30 -11.04
N THR A 165 -14.65 -17.46 -10.70
CA THR A 165 -15.37 -18.54 -10.00
C THR A 165 -15.83 -18.10 -8.60
N GLU A 166 -14.99 -17.38 -7.86
CA GLU A 166 -15.34 -16.84 -6.54
C GLU A 166 -16.45 -15.78 -6.64
N VAL A 167 -16.35 -14.86 -7.60
CA VAL A 167 -17.38 -13.84 -7.84
C VAL A 167 -18.72 -14.48 -8.21
N MET A 168 -18.72 -15.45 -9.12
CA MET A 168 -19.95 -16.16 -9.49
C MET A 168 -20.55 -16.92 -8.30
N ALA A 169 -19.72 -17.53 -7.44
CA ALA A 169 -20.19 -18.18 -6.24
C ALA A 169 -20.85 -17.18 -5.26
N ALA A 170 -20.30 -15.97 -5.14
CA ALA A 170 -20.90 -14.91 -4.32
C ALA A 170 -22.27 -14.46 -4.85
N HIS A 171 -22.47 -14.45 -6.18
CA HIS A 171 -23.75 -14.10 -6.80
C HIS A 171 -24.79 -15.22 -6.77
N GLU A 172 -24.37 -16.45 -6.99
CA GLU A 172 -25.28 -17.59 -7.23
C GLU A 172 -25.48 -18.49 -6.01
N ARG A 173 -24.61 -18.37 -4.99
CA ARG A 173 -24.61 -19.28 -3.83
C ARG A 173 -24.38 -18.49 -2.54
N ALA A 174 -23.24 -18.72 -1.89
CA ALA A 174 -22.84 -18.08 -0.66
C ALA A 174 -21.34 -17.76 -0.70
N ALA A 175 -20.94 -16.70 -0.04
CA ALA A 175 -19.56 -16.31 0.12
C ALA A 175 -19.28 -15.85 1.56
N ILE A 176 -18.04 -16.03 1.99
CA ILE A 176 -17.52 -15.52 3.26
C ILE A 176 -16.48 -14.47 2.95
N PHE A 177 -16.64 -13.29 3.54
CA PHE A 177 -15.69 -12.18 3.39
C PHE A 177 -14.98 -11.93 4.73
N ASP A 178 -13.67 -12.17 4.76
CA ASP A 178 -12.87 -11.88 5.94
C ASP A 178 -12.56 -10.37 6.04
N SER A 179 -13.21 -9.73 6.99
CA SER A 179 -13.01 -8.31 7.31
C SER A 179 -12.08 -8.11 8.52
N SER A 180 -11.31 -9.13 8.95
CA SER A 180 -10.48 -9.06 10.16
C SER A 180 -9.43 -7.96 10.11
N SER A 181 -8.90 -7.64 8.92
CA SER A 181 -7.92 -6.56 8.72
C SER A 181 -8.52 -5.15 8.65
N LEU A 182 -9.85 -5.04 8.53
CA LEU A 182 -10.53 -3.74 8.47
C LEU A 182 -10.72 -3.17 9.87
N GLY A 183 -10.76 -1.84 9.98
CA GLY A 183 -11.13 -1.15 11.22
C GLY A 183 -12.57 -1.46 11.62
N LYS A 184 -12.82 -1.60 12.91
CA LYS A 184 -14.16 -1.75 13.49
C LYS A 184 -14.50 -0.48 14.25
N ILE A 185 -15.54 0.20 13.80
CA ILE A 185 -16.01 1.44 14.42
C ILE A 185 -17.40 1.19 14.98
N GLU A 186 -17.59 1.45 16.27
CA GLU A 186 -18.88 1.38 16.91
C GLU A 186 -19.42 2.79 17.13
N VAL A 187 -20.60 3.06 16.61
CA VAL A 187 -21.32 4.32 16.83
C VAL A 187 -22.44 4.08 17.83
N ARG A 188 -22.42 4.78 18.96
CA ARG A 188 -23.41 4.67 20.04
C ARG A 188 -24.14 5.99 20.25
N GLY A 189 -25.41 5.92 20.54
CA GLY A 189 -26.25 7.08 20.87
C GLY A 189 -27.68 6.94 20.31
N PRO A 190 -28.61 7.82 20.72
CA PRO A 190 -30.00 7.79 20.26
C PRO A 190 -30.11 7.85 18.71
N GLU A 191 -29.22 8.61 18.05
CA GLU A 191 -29.23 8.85 16.63
C GLU A 191 -28.27 7.91 15.85
N ALA A 192 -27.66 6.91 16.48
CA ALA A 192 -26.66 6.05 15.85
C ALA A 192 -27.20 5.32 14.61
N VAL A 193 -28.46 4.85 14.67
CA VAL A 193 -29.12 4.19 13.53
C VAL A 193 -29.36 5.16 12.39
N SER A 194 -29.89 6.36 12.68
CA SER A 194 -30.10 7.41 11.69
C SER A 194 -28.78 7.81 11.02
N TYR A 195 -27.71 7.95 11.78
CA TYR A 195 -26.37 8.24 11.24
C TYR A 195 -25.92 7.17 10.24
N THR A 196 -26.04 5.89 10.60
CA THR A 196 -25.62 4.79 9.72
C THR A 196 -26.42 4.70 8.42
N HIS A 197 -27.71 5.02 8.47
CA HIS A 197 -28.59 4.95 7.29
C HIS A 197 -28.53 6.19 6.40
N LEU A 198 -28.29 7.36 6.97
CA LEU A 198 -28.31 8.63 6.22
C LEU A 198 -26.93 9.10 5.77
N THR A 199 -25.89 8.77 6.53
CA THR A 199 -24.55 9.32 6.31
C THR A 199 -23.60 8.34 5.64
N LEU A 200 -23.53 7.10 6.11
CA LEU A 200 -22.58 6.12 5.55
C LEU A 200 -22.83 5.72 4.10
N PRO A 201 -24.08 5.56 3.61
CA PRO A 201 -24.33 5.27 2.21
C PRO A 201 -23.89 6.37 1.23
N THR A 202 -23.82 7.63 1.68
CA THR A 202 -23.41 8.76 0.83
C THR A 202 -21.91 8.89 0.67
N ILE A 203 -21.11 8.14 1.44
CA ILE A 203 -19.65 8.09 1.33
C ILE A 203 -19.21 7.10 0.24
N LEU A 204 -20.11 6.24 -0.24
CA LEU A 204 -19.85 5.20 -1.24
C LEU A 204 -20.29 5.59 -2.66
N LEU A 205 -20.72 6.83 -2.88
CA LEU A 205 -20.99 7.44 -4.18
C LEU A 205 -19.91 8.49 -4.48
#